data_ef429c3272b8d6a27366cdda8af4470b
#
_entry.id   ef429c3272b8d6a27366cdda8af4470b
#
_cell.length_a   1.000
_cell.length_b   1.000
_cell.length_c   1.000
_cell.angle_alpha   90.00
_cell.angle_beta   90.00
_cell.angle_gamma   90.00
#
_symmetry.space_group_name_H-M   'P 1'
#
loop_
_entity.id
_entity.type
_entity.pdbx_description
1 polymer ?
#
loop_
_entity_poly.entity_id
_entity_poly.type
_entity_poly.pdbx_seq_one_letter_code
_entity_poly.pdbx_strand_id
1 'polypeptide(L)'
;MEEKIINMNQFLGAAQGDQEHMLGKFLYFSLANLLVDKDELSSLCESMGIPYTGSTRLSLGDAFRSATGDIRERIPVTVDGETNIYLAYCRDNKRTAGVFSRELVKETLNRETNRYEKLANISCGKNDGMFRCDNLVLDDAVDVQGCCRKAEELFELYQRCANRKQIETICVNFLRGMEA
;
A
#
# COMPACT_ATOMS: atom_id res chain seq x y z
N MET A 1 26.44 -5.94 -2.05
CA MET A 1 25.79 -6.26 -0.75
C MET A 1 25.48 -7.74 -0.79
N GLU A 2 26.24 -8.53 -0.04
CA GLU A 2 25.99 -9.96 0.07
C GLU A 2 24.74 -10.18 0.90
N GLU A 3 23.71 -10.79 0.29
CA GLU A 3 22.55 -11.28 1.01
C GLU A 3 23.01 -12.38 1.97
N LYS A 4 22.95 -12.09 3.26
CA LYS A 4 23.22 -13.05 4.30
C LYS A 4 22.03 -14.02 4.37
N ILE A 5 22.11 -15.12 3.61
CA ILE A 5 21.16 -16.22 3.70
C ILE A 5 21.30 -16.83 5.10
N ILE A 6 20.33 -16.54 5.97
CA ILE A 6 20.24 -17.15 7.29
C ILE A 6 19.82 -18.61 7.08
N ASN A 7 20.73 -19.52 7.34
CA ASN A 7 20.45 -20.95 7.21
C ASN A 7 19.58 -21.39 8.41
N MET A 8 18.29 -21.55 8.19
CA MET A 8 17.30 -21.97 9.22
C MET A 8 17.64 -23.33 9.85
N ASN A 9 18.39 -24.18 9.16
CA ASN A 9 18.81 -25.47 9.71
C ASN A 9 19.79 -25.35 10.90
N GLN A 10 20.47 -24.21 11.06
CA GLN A 10 21.30 -23.95 12.24
C GLN A 10 20.48 -23.70 13.50
N PHE A 11 19.24 -23.21 13.36
CA PHE A 11 18.31 -23.02 14.49
C PHE A 11 17.56 -24.30 14.84
N LEU A 12 17.34 -25.19 13.88
CA LEU A 12 16.66 -26.47 14.12
C LEU A 12 17.58 -27.49 14.83
N GLY A 13 18.91 -27.37 14.64
CA GLY A 13 19.89 -28.25 15.31
C GLY A 13 20.02 -28.04 16.81
N ALA A 14 19.61 -26.87 17.33
CA ALA A 14 19.63 -26.61 18.78
C ALA A 14 18.42 -27.18 19.52
N ALA A 15 17.39 -27.67 18.81
CA ALA A 15 16.14 -28.16 19.39
C ALA A 15 16.09 -29.67 19.62
N GLN A 16 17.19 -30.40 19.38
CA GLN A 16 17.26 -31.87 19.59
C GLN A 16 17.73 -32.29 21.00
N GLY A 17 17.92 -31.33 21.93
CA GLY A 17 18.21 -31.61 23.31
C GLY A 17 16.93 -31.56 24.16
N ASP A 18 16.66 -32.65 24.85
CA ASP A 18 15.66 -32.86 25.93
C ASP A 18 14.33 -32.07 25.81
N GLN A 19 13.30 -32.73 25.33
CA GLN A 19 11.95 -32.18 25.24
C GLN A 19 11.36 -31.77 26.61
N GLU A 20 11.95 -32.17 27.72
CA GLU A 20 11.45 -31.88 29.07
C GLU A 20 11.74 -30.45 29.55
N HIS A 21 12.59 -29.70 28.87
CA HIS A 21 12.95 -28.32 29.26
C HIS A 21 12.65 -27.24 28.18
N MET A 22 11.77 -27.54 27.25
CA MET A 22 11.43 -26.54 26.19
C MET A 22 10.53 -25.46 26.80
N LEU A 23 11.11 -24.28 27.06
CA LEU A 23 10.40 -23.10 27.62
C LEU A 23 9.48 -22.41 26.60
N GLY A 24 9.53 -22.79 25.33
CA GLY A 24 8.69 -22.20 24.29
C GLY A 24 9.20 -22.50 22.88
N LYS A 25 8.44 -22.04 21.88
CA LYS A 25 8.78 -22.09 20.46
C LYS A 25 8.90 -20.68 19.91
N PHE A 26 9.94 -20.44 19.14
CA PHE A 26 10.11 -19.19 18.41
C PHE A 26 9.76 -19.40 16.94
N LEU A 27 8.84 -18.59 16.42
CA LEU A 27 8.47 -18.58 15.02
C LEU A 27 8.84 -17.23 14.40
N TYR A 28 9.61 -17.27 13.32
CA TYR A 28 9.93 -16.11 12.50
C TYR A 28 9.40 -16.30 11.09
N PHE A 29 8.68 -15.31 10.58
CA PHE A 29 8.25 -15.28 9.19
C PHE A 29 8.29 -13.85 8.65
N SER A 30 8.45 -13.72 7.35
CA SER A 30 8.33 -12.45 6.64
C SER A 30 7.32 -12.59 5.51
N LEU A 31 6.51 -11.56 5.32
CA LEU A 31 5.57 -11.48 4.21
C LEU A 31 6.13 -10.53 3.15
N ALA A 32 6.06 -10.94 1.88
CA ALA A 32 6.30 -10.05 0.76
C ALA A 32 5.23 -8.93 0.72
N ASN A 33 5.51 -7.89 -0.04
CA ASN A 33 4.50 -6.86 -0.30
C ASN A 33 3.52 -7.41 -1.34
N LEU A 34 2.38 -7.92 -0.88
CA LEU A 34 1.39 -8.58 -1.72
C LEU A 34 -0.02 -8.07 -1.41
N LEU A 35 -0.88 -8.23 -2.39
CA LEU A 35 -2.32 -8.02 -2.31
C LEU A 35 -3.00 -9.34 -2.65
N VAL A 36 -3.91 -9.78 -1.81
CA VAL A 36 -4.68 -11.02 -1.99
C VAL A 36 -6.15 -10.67 -2.00
N ASP A 37 -6.91 -11.21 -2.94
CA ASP A 37 -8.35 -11.05 -2.97
C ASP A 37 -8.96 -11.56 -1.65
N LYS A 38 -9.89 -10.80 -1.07
CA LYS A 38 -10.44 -11.11 0.26
C LYS A 38 -11.30 -12.38 0.26
N ASP A 39 -11.98 -12.64 -0.84
CA ASP A 39 -12.84 -13.83 -0.96
C ASP A 39 -11.96 -15.09 -1.12
N GLU A 40 -10.88 -14.99 -1.91
CA GLU A 40 -9.89 -16.07 -2.02
C GLU A 40 -9.18 -16.32 -0.68
N LEU A 41 -8.80 -15.26 0.03
CA LEU A 41 -8.17 -15.35 1.34
C LEU A 41 -9.11 -15.97 2.38
N SER A 42 -10.38 -15.59 2.37
CA SER A 42 -11.41 -16.15 3.25
C SER A 42 -11.58 -17.66 3.00
N SER A 43 -11.69 -18.04 1.74
CA SER A 43 -11.82 -19.45 1.34
C SER A 43 -10.60 -20.28 1.73
N LEU A 44 -9.41 -19.73 1.56
CA LEU A 44 -8.16 -20.37 1.98
C LEU A 44 -8.11 -20.56 3.49
N CYS A 45 -8.42 -19.52 4.25
CA CYS A 45 -8.46 -19.59 5.72
C CYS A 45 -9.47 -20.65 6.19
N GLU A 46 -10.65 -20.69 5.61
CA GLU A 46 -11.68 -21.69 5.93
C GLU A 46 -11.17 -23.10 5.64
N SER A 47 -10.54 -23.34 4.49
CA SER A 47 -9.99 -24.66 4.13
C SER A 47 -8.91 -25.14 5.08
N MET A 48 -8.19 -24.23 5.71
CA MET A 48 -7.12 -24.50 6.68
C MET A 48 -7.59 -24.49 8.14
N GLY A 49 -8.88 -24.26 8.40
CA GLY A 49 -9.43 -24.13 9.74
C GLY A 49 -8.92 -22.88 10.50
N ILE A 50 -8.46 -21.86 9.77
CA ILE A 50 -7.99 -20.60 10.34
C ILE A 50 -9.20 -19.65 10.48
N PRO A 51 -9.48 -19.11 11.69
CA PRO A 51 -10.57 -18.15 11.82
C PRO A 51 -10.27 -16.87 11.03
N TYR A 52 -11.02 -16.68 9.95
CA TYR A 52 -10.99 -15.46 9.17
C TYR A 52 -11.97 -14.45 9.77
N THR A 53 -11.47 -13.53 10.57
CA THR A 53 -12.27 -12.42 11.05
C THR A 53 -12.28 -11.34 9.95
N GLY A 54 -13.29 -11.36 9.10
CA GLY A 54 -13.45 -10.44 7.94
C GLY A 54 -13.55 -8.94 8.30
N SER A 55 -13.21 -8.55 9.54
CA SER A 55 -13.13 -7.16 10.01
C SER A 55 -11.98 -6.36 9.38
N THR A 56 -11.25 -6.95 8.48
CA THR A 56 -10.14 -6.34 7.77
C THR A 56 -10.59 -5.54 6.54
N ARG A 57 -11.82 -5.01 6.52
CA ARG A 57 -12.20 -4.01 5.53
C ARG A 57 -11.34 -2.77 5.74
N LEU A 58 -10.47 -2.48 4.77
CA LEU A 58 -9.93 -1.13 4.66
C LEU A 58 -11.13 -0.17 4.57
N SER A 59 -11.14 0.86 5.42
CA SER A 59 -12.13 1.91 5.27
C SER A 59 -11.96 2.56 3.89
N LEU A 60 -13.04 3.05 3.30
CA LEU A 60 -12.96 3.80 2.04
C LEU A 60 -11.86 4.87 2.08
N GLY A 61 -11.70 5.53 3.23
CA GLY A 61 -10.66 6.54 3.43
C GLY A 61 -9.24 5.98 3.43
N ASP A 62 -9.03 4.77 3.93
CA ASP A 62 -7.72 4.14 3.92
C ASP A 62 -7.38 3.61 2.53
N ALA A 63 -8.34 3.00 1.82
CA ALA A 63 -8.18 2.60 0.44
C ALA A 63 -7.85 3.81 -0.46
N PHE A 64 -8.58 4.92 -0.30
CA PHE A 64 -8.34 6.16 -1.02
C PHE A 64 -6.96 6.75 -0.75
N ARG A 65 -6.54 6.80 0.53
CA ARG A 65 -5.22 7.29 0.91
C ARG A 65 -4.08 6.42 0.38
N SER A 66 -4.24 5.11 0.43
CA SER A 66 -3.25 4.16 -0.10
C SER A 66 -3.14 4.30 -1.61
N ALA A 67 -4.25 4.24 -2.33
CA ALA A 67 -4.28 4.34 -3.79
C ALA A 67 -3.67 5.65 -4.30
N THR A 68 -4.07 6.78 -3.72
CA THR A 68 -3.50 8.08 -4.11
C THR A 68 -2.08 8.29 -3.58
N GLY A 69 -1.67 7.61 -2.50
CA GLY A 69 -0.31 7.63 -1.97
C GLY A 69 0.70 6.93 -2.86
N ASP A 70 0.25 5.92 -3.60
CA ASP A 70 1.09 5.15 -4.54
C ASP A 70 1.26 5.84 -5.90
N ILE A 71 0.53 6.94 -6.13
CA ILE A 71 0.80 7.81 -7.27
C ILE A 71 2.04 8.64 -6.95
N ARG A 72 3.18 8.16 -7.47
CA ARG A 72 4.46 8.84 -7.32
C ARG A 72 5.35 8.53 -8.52
N GLU A 73 5.50 9.52 -9.39
CA GLU A 73 6.26 9.38 -10.63
C GLU A 73 7.39 10.40 -10.66
N ARG A 74 8.59 9.94 -10.95
CA ARG A 74 9.77 10.78 -11.13
C ARG A 74 10.10 10.86 -12.61
N ILE A 75 10.02 12.06 -13.18
CA ILE A 75 10.08 12.31 -14.61
C ILE A 75 11.28 13.20 -14.90
N PRO A 76 12.36 12.68 -15.48
CA PRO A 76 13.46 13.51 -16.00
C PRO A 76 13.08 14.09 -17.36
N VAL A 77 13.22 15.40 -17.52
CA VAL A 77 13.01 16.09 -18.78
C VAL A 77 14.27 16.90 -19.11
N THR A 78 14.85 16.64 -20.27
CA THR A 78 16.03 17.36 -20.75
C THR A 78 15.62 18.38 -21.79
N VAL A 79 15.89 19.65 -21.53
CA VAL A 79 15.67 20.78 -22.46
C VAL A 79 16.98 21.54 -22.54
N ASP A 80 17.44 21.80 -23.74
CA ASP A 80 18.66 22.59 -24.05
C ASP A 80 19.93 22.10 -23.32
N GLY A 81 20.03 20.77 -23.09
CA GLY A 81 21.15 20.14 -22.38
C GLY A 81 21.06 20.19 -20.84
N GLU A 82 20.06 20.84 -20.29
CA GLU A 82 19.77 20.81 -18.86
C GLU A 82 18.67 19.80 -18.52
N THR A 83 18.91 18.96 -17.52
CA THR A 83 17.94 17.97 -17.05
C THR A 83 17.20 18.49 -15.83
N ASN A 84 15.92 18.74 -15.98
CA ASN A 84 15.00 19.00 -14.88
C ASN A 84 14.34 17.70 -14.43
N ILE A 85 14.15 17.57 -13.14
CA ILE A 85 13.46 16.42 -12.55
C ILE A 85 12.14 16.91 -11.97
N TYR A 86 11.05 16.35 -12.50
CA TYR A 86 9.71 16.57 -11.96
C TYR A 86 9.29 15.38 -11.11
N LEU A 87 8.56 15.66 -10.03
CA LEU A 87 7.91 14.66 -9.21
C LEU A 87 6.40 14.88 -9.25
N ALA A 88 5.66 13.93 -9.82
CA ALA A 88 4.21 13.92 -9.77
C ALA A 88 3.75 13.03 -8.59
N TYR A 89 2.91 13.57 -7.71
CA TYR A 89 2.39 12.85 -6.55
C TYR A 89 1.09 13.47 -6.02
N CYS A 90 0.39 12.70 -5.17
CA CYS A 90 -0.82 13.20 -4.53
C CYS A 90 -0.51 13.73 -3.12
N ARG A 91 -0.93 14.95 -2.83
CA ARG A 91 -0.83 15.58 -1.51
C ARG A 91 -2.22 15.82 -0.90
N ASP A 92 -2.25 15.95 0.42
CA ASP A 92 -3.50 16.24 1.12
C ASP A 92 -4.03 17.63 0.75
N ASN A 93 -5.33 17.71 0.52
CA ASN A 93 -6.05 18.95 0.27
C ASN A 93 -6.83 19.37 1.53
N LYS A 94 -7.41 20.58 1.50
CA LYS A 94 -8.28 21.05 2.57
C LYS A 94 -9.42 20.06 2.80
N ARG A 95 -9.71 19.77 4.07
CA ARG A 95 -10.80 18.87 4.44
C ARG A 95 -12.14 19.42 3.98
N THR A 96 -12.84 18.65 3.17
CA THR A 96 -14.22 18.95 2.74
C THR A 96 -15.17 17.98 3.44
N ALA A 97 -16.29 18.48 3.94
CA ALA A 97 -17.28 17.62 4.58
C ALA A 97 -17.84 16.60 3.56
N GLY A 98 -18.00 15.35 3.98
CA GLY A 98 -18.59 14.30 3.15
C GLY A 98 -17.68 13.70 2.07
N VAL A 99 -16.44 14.18 1.90
CA VAL A 99 -15.54 13.74 0.84
C VAL A 99 -14.12 13.53 1.39
N PHE A 100 -13.43 12.51 0.91
CA PHE A 100 -11.95 12.43 0.99
C PHE A 100 -11.41 13.18 -0.22
N SER A 101 -10.40 14.03 -0.06
CA SER A 101 -9.87 14.83 -1.16
C SER A 101 -8.36 14.97 -1.09
N ARG A 102 -7.71 14.83 -2.25
CA ARG A 102 -6.28 15.06 -2.46
C ARG A 102 -6.06 15.83 -3.76
N GLU A 103 -4.90 16.43 -3.90
CA GLU A 103 -4.46 17.12 -5.11
C GLU A 103 -3.34 16.32 -5.76
N LEU A 104 -3.48 16.01 -7.04
CA LEU A 104 -2.34 15.61 -7.87
C LEU A 104 -1.53 16.86 -8.19
N VAL A 105 -0.25 16.84 -7.86
CA VAL A 105 0.65 17.97 -8.07
C VAL A 105 1.93 17.52 -8.79
N LYS A 106 2.50 18.43 -9.57
CA LYS A 106 3.84 18.33 -10.11
C LYS A 106 4.76 19.25 -9.31
N GLU A 107 5.84 18.72 -8.78
CA GLU A 107 6.89 19.46 -8.10
C GLU A 107 8.15 19.48 -8.94
N THR A 108 8.72 20.66 -9.15
CA THR A 108 10.02 20.78 -9.82
C THR A 108 11.11 20.71 -8.77
N LEU A 109 11.91 19.65 -8.83
CA LEU A 109 13.05 19.47 -7.95
C LEU A 109 14.21 20.34 -8.45
N ASN A 110 14.22 21.61 -8.10
CA ASN A 110 15.31 22.53 -8.41
C ASN A 110 16.10 22.87 -7.15
N ARG A 111 17.39 23.19 -7.30
CA ARG A 111 18.31 23.45 -6.17
C ARG A 111 17.95 24.67 -5.33
N GLU A 112 17.17 25.62 -5.87
CA GLU A 112 16.91 26.89 -5.21
C GLU A 112 15.48 27.06 -4.66
N THR A 113 14.45 26.53 -5.31
CA THR A 113 13.05 26.62 -4.84
C THR A 113 12.23 25.46 -5.36
N ASN A 114 11.57 24.74 -4.47
CA ASN A 114 10.57 23.76 -4.87
C ASN A 114 9.29 24.51 -5.29
N ARG A 115 9.01 24.48 -6.58
CA ARG A 115 7.73 24.93 -7.13
C ARG A 115 6.84 23.71 -7.33
N TYR A 116 5.60 23.80 -6.91
CA TYR A 116 4.60 22.81 -7.23
C TYR A 116 3.44 23.43 -8.01
N GLU A 117 2.92 22.68 -8.93
CA GLU A 117 1.77 23.03 -9.77
C GLU A 117 0.67 21.99 -9.56
N LYS A 118 -0.54 22.46 -9.40
CA LYS A 118 -1.70 21.58 -9.25
C LYS A 118 -2.15 21.08 -10.63
N LEU A 119 -2.26 19.77 -10.77
CA LEU A 119 -2.62 19.11 -12.02
C LEU A 119 -4.06 18.58 -12.03
N ALA A 120 -4.57 18.11 -10.88
CA ALA A 120 -5.94 17.65 -10.75
C ALA A 120 -6.41 17.65 -9.29
N ASN A 121 -7.73 17.60 -9.09
CA ASN A 121 -8.34 17.21 -7.82
C ASN A 121 -8.77 15.76 -7.91
N ILE A 122 -8.41 14.96 -6.90
CA ILE A 122 -8.87 13.58 -6.75
C ILE A 122 -9.73 13.51 -5.50
N SER A 123 -10.92 12.96 -5.62
CA SER A 123 -11.87 12.90 -4.51
C SER A 123 -12.61 11.56 -4.48
N CYS A 124 -13.07 11.19 -3.28
CA CYS A 124 -13.93 10.03 -3.08
C CYS A 124 -15.03 10.39 -2.07
N GLY A 125 -16.26 10.12 -2.43
CA GLY A 125 -17.42 10.31 -1.55
C GLY A 125 -17.38 9.35 -0.36
N LYS A 126 -17.61 9.86 0.85
CA LYS A 126 -17.59 9.03 2.07
C LYS A 126 -18.75 8.06 2.16
N ASN A 127 -19.88 8.40 1.56
CA ASN A 127 -21.12 7.62 1.65
C ASN A 127 -21.32 6.71 0.45
N ASP A 128 -20.98 7.18 -0.76
CA ASP A 128 -21.21 6.47 -2.01
C ASP A 128 -19.95 5.77 -2.54
N GLY A 129 -18.77 6.12 -1.99
CA GLY A 129 -17.50 5.55 -2.46
C GLY A 129 -17.12 5.99 -3.87
N MET A 130 -17.83 6.95 -4.46
CA MET A 130 -17.60 7.37 -5.84
C MET A 130 -16.28 8.11 -5.96
N PHE A 131 -15.36 7.52 -6.74
CA PHE A 131 -14.08 8.13 -7.08
C PHE A 131 -14.25 9.14 -8.22
N ARG A 132 -13.59 10.30 -8.12
CA ARG A 132 -13.67 11.36 -9.12
C ARG A 132 -12.33 12.05 -9.29
N CYS A 133 -12.02 12.40 -10.51
CA CYS A 133 -10.91 13.28 -10.86
C CYS A 133 -11.46 14.49 -11.60
N ASP A 134 -11.25 15.67 -11.02
CA ASP A 134 -11.78 16.93 -11.52
C ASP A 134 -10.65 17.93 -11.76
N ASN A 135 -10.94 18.97 -12.57
CA ASN A 135 -10.02 20.08 -12.87
C ASN A 135 -8.66 19.59 -13.40
N LEU A 136 -8.69 18.68 -14.36
CA LEU A 136 -7.47 18.17 -15.01
C LEU A 136 -6.81 19.27 -15.81
N VAL A 137 -5.54 19.51 -15.55
CA VAL A 137 -4.68 20.42 -16.28
C VAL A 137 -3.76 19.59 -17.18
N LEU A 138 -3.75 19.88 -18.48
CA LEU A 138 -2.81 19.23 -19.39
C LEU A 138 -1.40 19.69 -19.07
N ASP A 139 -0.48 18.74 -19.03
CA ASP A 139 0.94 18.98 -18.76
C ASP A 139 1.80 18.19 -19.74
N ASP A 140 2.84 18.81 -20.25
CA ASP A 140 3.69 18.20 -21.28
C ASP A 140 4.61 17.09 -20.73
N ALA A 141 4.88 17.12 -19.43
CA ALA A 141 5.78 16.18 -18.76
C ALA A 141 5.04 15.07 -18.02
N VAL A 142 3.82 15.32 -17.54
CA VAL A 142 3.05 14.41 -16.68
C VAL A 142 1.79 13.93 -17.40
N ASP A 143 1.61 12.63 -17.54
CA ASP A 143 0.33 12.06 -17.96
C ASP A 143 -0.69 12.13 -16.82
N VAL A 144 -1.37 13.27 -16.72
CA VAL A 144 -2.35 13.56 -15.67
C VAL A 144 -3.53 12.57 -15.71
N GLN A 145 -4.00 12.25 -16.92
CA GLN A 145 -5.11 11.31 -17.10
C GLN A 145 -4.69 9.88 -16.70
N GLY A 146 -3.48 9.47 -17.08
CA GLY A 146 -2.92 8.19 -16.67
C GLY A 146 -2.75 8.08 -15.17
N CYS A 147 -2.26 9.13 -14.50
CA CYS A 147 -2.17 9.17 -13.03
C CYS A 147 -3.54 9.04 -12.36
N CYS A 148 -4.57 9.73 -12.87
CA CYS A 148 -5.93 9.66 -12.34
C CYS A 148 -6.53 8.26 -12.51
N ARG A 149 -6.41 7.67 -13.69
CA ARG A 149 -6.87 6.30 -13.98
C ARG A 149 -6.18 5.27 -13.10
N LYS A 150 -4.86 5.35 -12.98
CA LYS A 150 -4.08 4.50 -12.09
C LYS A 150 -4.52 4.61 -10.62
N ALA A 151 -4.83 5.84 -10.16
CA ALA A 151 -5.34 6.05 -8.80
C ALA A 151 -6.71 5.39 -8.58
N GLU A 152 -7.61 5.44 -9.56
CA GLU A 152 -8.91 4.80 -9.53
C GLU A 152 -8.78 3.27 -9.52
N GLU A 153 -7.98 2.70 -10.42
CA GLU A 153 -7.70 1.26 -10.49
C GLU A 153 -7.11 0.73 -9.18
N LEU A 154 -6.15 1.46 -8.58
CA LEU A 154 -5.58 1.11 -7.29
C LEU A 154 -6.62 1.23 -6.16
N PHE A 155 -7.51 2.21 -6.22
CA PHE A 155 -8.57 2.37 -5.23
C PHE A 155 -9.53 1.19 -5.23
N GLU A 156 -9.98 0.74 -6.41
CA GLU A 156 -10.80 -0.46 -6.54
C GLU A 156 -10.07 -1.72 -6.04
N LEU A 157 -8.80 -1.86 -6.41
CA LEU A 157 -7.96 -2.96 -5.98
C LEU A 157 -7.81 -3.02 -4.45
N TYR A 158 -7.52 -1.88 -3.81
CA TYR A 158 -7.38 -1.80 -2.34
C TYR A 158 -8.70 -2.01 -1.59
N GLN A 159 -9.83 -1.75 -2.20
CA GLN A 159 -11.12 -2.12 -1.60
C GLN A 159 -11.36 -3.63 -1.61
N ARG A 160 -10.94 -4.30 -2.68
CA ARG A 160 -11.17 -5.74 -2.90
C ARG A 160 -10.13 -6.62 -2.22
N CYS A 161 -8.88 -6.19 -2.19
CA CYS A 161 -7.78 -7.01 -1.71
C CYS A 161 -7.40 -6.73 -0.24
N ALA A 162 -6.92 -7.75 0.43
CA ALA A 162 -6.23 -7.67 1.70
C ALA A 162 -4.75 -7.34 1.46
N ASN A 163 -4.21 -6.41 2.23
CA ASN A 163 -2.81 -6.04 2.17
C ASN A 163 -1.95 -6.88 3.13
N ARG A 164 -0.62 -6.74 3.01
CA ARG A 164 0.36 -7.41 3.87
C ARG A 164 0.02 -7.34 5.36
N LYS A 165 -0.33 -6.14 5.85
CA LYS A 165 -0.60 -5.94 7.30
C LYS A 165 -1.83 -6.70 7.78
N GLN A 166 -2.85 -6.81 6.94
CA GLN A 166 -4.05 -7.57 7.25
C GLN A 166 -3.76 -9.05 7.31
N ILE A 167 -2.98 -9.57 6.36
CA ILE A 167 -2.53 -10.98 6.35
C ILE A 167 -1.66 -11.28 7.57
N GLU A 168 -0.72 -10.40 7.90
CA GLU A 168 0.11 -10.51 9.10
C GLU A 168 -0.75 -10.60 10.37
N THR A 169 -1.79 -9.79 10.47
CA THR A 169 -2.73 -9.83 11.61
C THR A 169 -3.45 -11.17 11.71
N ILE A 170 -3.89 -11.74 10.58
CA ILE A 170 -4.52 -13.07 10.56
C ILE A 170 -3.53 -14.13 11.07
N CYS A 171 -2.31 -14.13 10.54
CA CYS A 171 -1.27 -15.07 10.96
C CYS A 171 -0.95 -14.97 12.46
N VAL A 172 -0.77 -13.75 12.97
CA VAL A 172 -0.48 -13.52 14.40
C VAL A 172 -1.64 -13.97 15.29
N ASN A 173 -2.89 -13.68 14.91
CA ASN A 173 -4.06 -14.10 15.68
C ASN A 173 -4.22 -15.63 15.67
N PHE A 174 -3.97 -16.26 14.55
CA PHE A 174 -3.98 -17.72 14.46
C PHE A 174 -2.94 -18.36 15.39
N LEU A 175 -1.70 -17.86 15.35
CA LEU A 175 -0.61 -18.36 16.20
C LEU A 175 -0.90 -18.18 17.69
N ARG A 176 -1.48 -17.04 18.09
CA ARG A 176 -1.89 -16.79 19.47
C ARG A 176 -3.02 -17.73 19.91
N GLY A 177 -3.93 -18.07 19.00
CA GLY A 177 -4.99 -19.03 19.27
C GLY A 177 -4.50 -20.48 19.45
N MET A 178 -3.30 -20.81 18.96
CA MET A 178 -2.70 -22.13 19.13
C MET A 178 -2.02 -22.32 20.49
N GLU A 179 -1.75 -21.23 21.22
CA GLU A 179 -1.14 -21.25 22.56
C GLU A 179 -2.18 -21.38 23.70
N ALA A 180 -3.46 -21.34 23.37
CA ALA A 180 -4.58 -21.52 24.28
C ALA A 180 -5.10 -22.97 24.20
#